data_672cb820791018b73cc6933ac60c8ca1
#
_entry.id   672cb820791018b73cc6933ac60c8ca1
#
_cell.length_a   1.000
_cell.length_b   1.000
_cell.length_c   1.000
_cell.angle_alpha   90.00
_cell.angle_beta   90.00
_cell.angle_gamma   90.00
#
_symmetry.space_group_name_H-M   'P 1'
#
loop_
_entity.id
_entity.type
_entity.pdbx_description
1 polymer ?
#
loop_
_entity_poly.entity_id
_entity_poly.type
_entity_poly.pdbx_seq_one_letter_code
_entity_poly.pdbx_strand_id
1 'polypeptide(L)'
;ISCSLVGSEMCIRDRAYTDEEILDLRPIVGVHEDSVHGVNSSGEKGDGIFTAAIDLGTTTIVGYLLDGRTGENLAVESRMNPQMQYGGDVIQRANYALEHGTETLSKCVQKTINKILESLIVKTQKAPKIASGRKKVNDQTVNGKTKSAEWMPGVEDIYQVSLVGNTCMHHLFLGISPASLVHAPYTPAISQSLTLRAADYGIHIHPKGQLLLLPNIAGYIGACLLYTSDAAD
;
A
#
# COMPACT_ATOMS: atom_id res chain seq x y z
N ILE A 1 2.55 3.47 -11.92
CA ILE A 1 3.35 4.70 -11.82
C ILE A 1 4.32 4.69 -13.00
N SER A 2 4.19 5.63 -13.91
CA SER A 2 5.06 5.77 -15.08
C SER A 2 5.71 7.14 -15.08
N CYS A 3 6.99 7.21 -15.39
CA CYS A 3 7.73 8.46 -15.56
C CYS A 3 7.72 8.80 -17.06
N SER A 4 7.17 9.94 -17.45
CA SER A 4 7.16 10.41 -18.83
C SER A 4 8.12 11.58 -18.99
N LEU A 5 9.13 11.41 -19.85
CA LEU A 5 10.05 12.47 -20.27
C LEU A 5 9.37 13.31 -21.36
N VAL A 6 9.13 14.57 -21.07
CA VAL A 6 8.68 15.53 -22.09
C VAL A 6 9.65 16.71 -22.11
N GLY A 7 10.44 16.79 -23.19
CA GLY A 7 11.10 17.97 -23.72
C GLY A 7 12.12 18.69 -22.84
N SER A 8 13.24 19.07 -23.46
CA SER A 8 14.31 19.90 -22.89
C SER A 8 13.78 21.19 -22.27
N GLU A 9 14.23 21.50 -21.06
CA GLU A 9 14.04 22.72 -20.26
C GLU A 9 12.83 22.83 -19.34
N MET A 10 11.96 21.86 -19.22
CA MET A 10 10.95 21.86 -18.16
C MET A 10 11.41 21.07 -16.95
N CYS A 11 11.20 21.65 -15.75
CA CYS A 11 11.40 20.96 -14.49
C CYS A 11 10.73 19.59 -14.54
N ILE A 12 11.52 18.53 -14.52
CA ILE A 12 11.00 17.17 -14.40
C ILE A 12 10.26 17.08 -13.06
N ARG A 13 9.01 16.70 -13.11
CA ARG A 13 8.19 16.54 -11.92
C ARG A 13 7.81 15.07 -11.79
N ASP A 14 7.99 14.51 -10.62
CA ASP A 14 7.39 13.23 -10.29
C ASP A 14 5.88 13.35 -10.29
N ARG A 15 5.22 12.41 -10.94
CA ARG A 15 3.77 12.36 -11.01
C ARG A 15 3.30 11.01 -10.51
N ALA A 16 2.49 11.03 -9.47
CA ALA A 16 1.65 9.90 -9.15
C ALA A 16 0.34 10.08 -9.92
N TYR A 17 0.03 9.19 -10.82
CA TYR A 17 -1.20 9.23 -11.62
C TYR A 17 -1.79 7.85 -11.85
N THR A 18 -3.05 7.85 -12.16
CA THR A 18 -3.77 6.71 -12.74
C THR A 18 -4.05 7.00 -14.21
N ASP A 19 -4.65 6.06 -14.93
CA ASP A 19 -5.07 6.26 -16.32
C ASP A 19 -6.07 7.42 -16.47
N GLU A 20 -6.75 7.79 -15.39
CA GLU A 20 -7.83 8.78 -15.40
C GLU A 20 -7.48 10.08 -14.67
N GLU A 21 -6.61 10.05 -13.67
CA GLU A 21 -6.34 11.23 -12.80
C GLU A 21 -4.87 11.34 -12.38
N ILE A 22 -4.36 12.58 -12.36
CA ILE A 22 -3.09 12.90 -11.71
C ILE A 22 -3.35 13.02 -10.20
N LEU A 23 -2.76 12.11 -9.42
CA LEU A 23 -2.93 12.06 -7.98
C LEU A 23 -2.10 13.13 -7.28
N ASP A 24 -0.86 13.33 -7.73
CA ASP A 24 0.05 14.32 -7.16
C ASP A 24 1.09 14.78 -8.19
N LEU A 25 1.64 15.97 -7.98
CA LEU A 25 2.75 16.53 -8.74
C LEU A 25 3.82 16.99 -7.76
N ARG A 26 4.97 16.32 -7.77
CA ARG A 26 6.11 16.71 -6.95
C ARG A 26 7.27 17.18 -7.82
N PRO A 27 7.93 18.30 -7.49
CA PRO A 27 9.08 18.77 -8.24
C PRO A 27 10.24 17.78 -8.04
N ILE A 28 10.80 17.30 -9.14
CA ILE A 28 12.10 16.64 -9.14
C ILE A 28 13.14 17.70 -9.48
N VAL A 29 14.08 17.89 -8.62
CA VAL A 29 15.17 18.83 -8.86
C VAL A 29 16.47 18.08 -9.02
N GLY A 30 17.11 18.32 -10.18
CA GLY A 30 18.45 17.88 -10.49
C GLY A 30 18.56 16.38 -10.75
N VAL A 31 18.40 15.99 -11.99
CA VAL A 31 18.85 14.68 -12.45
C VAL A 31 20.37 14.71 -12.61
N HIS A 32 21.09 14.41 -11.54
CA HIS A 32 22.42 13.81 -11.70
C HIS A 32 22.19 12.32 -11.89
N GLU A 33 22.83 11.73 -12.90
CA GLU A 33 22.72 10.30 -13.26
C GLU A 33 23.01 9.34 -12.09
N ASP A 34 23.54 9.83 -10.98
CA ASP A 34 23.88 9.06 -9.77
C ASP A 34 22.88 9.26 -8.60
N SER A 35 21.81 10.02 -8.76
CA SER A 35 20.85 10.28 -7.68
C SER A 35 19.48 9.71 -8.00
N VAL A 36 19.25 8.48 -7.61
CA VAL A 36 17.96 7.78 -7.68
C VAL A 36 16.92 8.41 -6.72
N HIS A 37 17.32 9.41 -5.93
CA HIS A 37 16.46 10.14 -5.03
C HIS A 37 16.49 11.62 -5.39
N GLY A 38 15.39 12.12 -5.92
CA GLY A 38 15.22 13.54 -6.26
C GLY A 38 15.44 14.43 -5.04
N VAL A 39 16.35 15.39 -5.17
CA VAL A 39 16.54 16.51 -4.25
C VAL A 39 16.00 17.73 -4.97
N ASN A 40 15.11 18.50 -4.35
CA ASN A 40 14.61 19.74 -4.97
C ASN A 40 15.70 20.85 -4.94
N SER A 41 15.56 21.92 -5.78
CA SER A 41 16.55 22.99 -5.94
C SER A 41 16.88 23.76 -4.68
N SER A 42 16.09 23.59 -3.61
CA SER A 42 16.35 24.12 -2.26
C SER A 42 17.21 23.18 -1.42
N GLY A 43 17.65 22.03 -1.95
CA GLY A 43 18.39 21.03 -1.18
C GLY A 43 17.50 20.18 -0.27
N GLU A 44 16.19 20.34 -0.33
CA GLU A 44 15.23 19.52 0.38
C GLU A 44 15.10 18.17 -0.32
N LYS A 45 15.18 17.09 0.45
CA LYS A 45 15.01 15.72 -0.05
C LYS A 45 13.63 15.59 -0.68
N GLY A 46 13.59 15.12 -1.92
CA GLY A 46 12.33 14.82 -2.60
C GLY A 46 11.52 13.81 -1.77
N ASP A 47 10.28 14.13 -1.58
CA ASP A 47 9.31 13.30 -0.89
C ASP A 47 9.22 11.91 -1.55
N GLY A 48 9.26 10.84 -0.79
CA GLY A 48 9.13 9.49 -1.32
C GLY A 48 7.73 9.25 -1.88
N ILE A 49 7.65 8.44 -2.92
CA ILE A 49 6.39 7.87 -3.40
C ILE A 49 6.39 6.41 -2.99
N PHE A 50 5.44 6.02 -2.15
CA PHE A 50 5.34 4.64 -1.68
C PHE A 50 4.08 3.95 -2.19
N THR A 51 4.20 2.64 -2.33
CA THR A 51 3.08 1.74 -2.50
C THR A 51 3.12 0.69 -1.41
N ALA A 52 1.97 0.14 -1.04
CA ALA A 52 1.90 -0.95 -0.10
C ALA A 52 1.20 -2.16 -0.73
N ALA A 53 1.64 -3.35 -0.34
CA ALA A 53 0.94 -4.59 -0.67
C ALA A 53 0.47 -5.26 0.63
N ILE A 54 -0.80 -5.64 0.69
CA ILE A 54 -1.41 -6.28 1.85
C ILE A 54 -1.91 -7.67 1.45
N ASP A 55 -1.39 -8.69 2.12
CA ASP A 55 -1.96 -10.04 2.07
C ASP A 55 -2.93 -10.22 3.26
N LEU A 56 -4.21 -10.26 2.94
CA LEU A 56 -5.30 -10.43 3.90
C LEU A 56 -5.58 -11.91 4.12
N GLY A 57 -4.69 -12.57 4.85
CA GLY A 57 -4.84 -13.96 5.24
C GLY A 57 -5.94 -14.17 6.29
N THR A 58 -6.43 -15.40 6.39
CA THR A 58 -7.44 -15.80 7.39
C THR A 58 -6.91 -15.65 8.82
N THR A 59 -5.66 -16.03 9.05
CA THR A 59 -5.03 -15.99 10.39
C THR A 59 -4.15 -14.76 10.57
N THR A 60 -3.43 -14.36 9.54
CA THR A 60 -2.41 -13.31 9.60
C THR A 60 -2.61 -12.33 8.44
N ILE A 61 -2.46 -11.05 8.73
CA ILE A 61 -2.40 -9.99 7.72
C ILE A 61 -0.94 -9.58 7.62
N VAL A 62 -0.40 -9.62 6.41
CA VAL A 62 0.99 -9.20 6.13
C VAL A 62 0.97 -7.97 5.24
N GLY A 63 1.78 -6.98 5.58
CA GLY A 63 1.96 -5.77 4.78
C GLY A 63 3.41 -5.59 4.38
N TYR A 64 3.61 -5.11 3.17
CA TYR A 64 4.88 -4.74 2.56
C TYR A 64 4.82 -3.28 2.16
N LEU A 65 5.87 -2.51 2.45
CA LEU A 65 6.05 -1.16 1.93
C LEU A 65 7.10 -1.20 0.84
N LEU A 66 6.75 -0.67 -0.33
CA LEU A 66 7.63 -0.65 -1.48
C LEU A 66 7.90 0.80 -1.91
N ASP A 67 9.11 1.04 -2.38
CA ASP A 67 9.42 2.27 -3.12
C ASP A 67 8.62 2.25 -4.44
N GLY A 68 7.77 3.25 -4.64
CA GLY A 68 6.87 3.31 -5.79
C GLY A 68 7.58 3.54 -7.14
N ARG A 69 8.88 3.84 -7.14
CA ARG A 69 9.69 4.06 -8.34
C ARG A 69 10.48 2.83 -8.71
N THR A 70 11.10 2.19 -7.72
CA THR A 70 12.01 1.05 -7.93
C THR A 70 11.35 -0.29 -7.72
N GLY A 71 10.24 -0.34 -6.98
CA GLY A 71 9.61 -1.58 -6.53
C GLY A 71 10.36 -2.27 -5.38
N GLU A 72 11.42 -1.64 -4.84
CA GLU A 72 12.21 -2.21 -3.76
C GLU A 72 11.34 -2.35 -2.48
N ASN A 73 11.45 -3.51 -1.82
CA ASN A 73 10.78 -3.74 -0.55
C ASN A 73 11.56 -3.05 0.58
N LEU A 74 10.93 -2.04 1.18
CA LEU A 74 11.54 -1.21 2.23
C LEU A 74 11.27 -1.73 3.63
N ALA A 75 10.12 -2.33 3.86
CA ALA A 75 9.72 -2.83 5.18
C ALA A 75 8.62 -3.89 5.06
N VAL A 76 8.59 -4.78 6.04
CA VAL A 76 7.54 -5.80 6.19
C VAL A 76 7.00 -5.76 7.62
N GLU A 77 5.69 -5.88 7.76
CA GLU A 77 4.99 -5.99 9.04
C GLU A 77 3.89 -7.04 8.95
N SER A 78 3.69 -7.79 10.02
CA SER A 78 2.60 -8.76 10.11
C SER A 78 1.84 -8.62 11.42
N ARG A 79 0.53 -8.87 11.37
CA ARG A 79 -0.34 -8.89 12.54
C ARG A 79 -1.35 -10.02 12.42
N MET A 80 -1.80 -10.53 13.56
CA MET A 80 -2.91 -11.46 13.57
C MET A 80 -4.18 -10.81 13.04
N ASN A 81 -4.94 -11.55 12.24
CA ASN A 81 -6.22 -11.07 11.74
C ASN A 81 -7.24 -11.01 12.90
N PRO A 82 -7.73 -9.81 13.25
CA PRO A 82 -8.65 -9.64 14.39
C PRO A 82 -10.01 -10.31 14.17
N GLN A 83 -10.34 -10.68 12.93
CA GLN A 83 -11.57 -11.43 12.65
C GLN A 83 -11.59 -12.83 13.27
N MET A 84 -10.43 -13.34 13.75
CA MET A 84 -10.36 -14.62 14.45
C MET A 84 -11.28 -14.69 15.69
N GLN A 85 -11.55 -13.57 16.34
CA GLN A 85 -12.48 -13.51 17.48
C GLN A 85 -13.95 -13.77 17.08
N TYR A 86 -14.28 -13.65 15.79
CA TYR A 86 -15.63 -13.87 15.23
C TYR A 86 -15.76 -15.20 14.48
N GLY A 87 -14.68 -15.93 14.35
CA GLY A 87 -14.60 -17.25 13.71
C GLY A 87 -13.18 -17.65 13.39
N GLY A 88 -12.80 -18.86 13.75
CA GLY A 88 -11.45 -19.40 13.53
C GLY A 88 -11.14 -19.65 12.06
N ASP A 89 -12.16 -19.89 11.25
CA ASP A 89 -12.06 -20.16 9.82
C ASP A 89 -12.99 -19.27 9.00
N VAL A 90 -12.87 -19.39 7.67
CA VAL A 90 -13.61 -18.59 6.70
C VAL A 90 -15.13 -18.80 6.80
N ILE A 91 -15.56 -20.05 7.00
CA ILE A 91 -16.99 -20.41 7.05
C ILE A 91 -17.64 -19.85 8.30
N GLN A 92 -16.98 -19.98 9.45
CA GLN A 92 -17.48 -19.41 10.71
C GLN A 92 -17.64 -17.89 10.62
N ARG A 93 -16.69 -17.20 9.99
CA ARG A 93 -16.79 -15.74 9.77
C ARG A 93 -17.89 -15.37 8.81
N ALA A 94 -18.06 -16.16 7.75
CA ALA A 94 -19.15 -15.96 6.82
C ALA A 94 -20.51 -16.13 7.52
N ASN A 95 -20.68 -17.16 8.34
CA ASN A 95 -21.89 -17.36 9.14
C ASN A 95 -22.12 -16.23 10.13
N TYR A 96 -21.08 -15.80 10.85
CA TYR A 96 -21.17 -14.63 11.74
C TYR A 96 -21.64 -13.39 10.97
N ALA A 97 -21.09 -13.14 9.76
CA ALA A 97 -21.49 -12.01 8.94
C ALA A 97 -22.95 -12.10 8.45
N LEU A 98 -23.48 -13.31 8.21
CA LEU A 98 -24.86 -13.51 7.83
C LEU A 98 -25.83 -13.21 8.99
N GLU A 99 -25.44 -13.52 10.21
CA GLU A 99 -26.27 -13.31 11.41
C GLU A 99 -26.18 -11.86 11.96
N HIS A 100 -24.98 -11.26 11.92
CA HIS A 100 -24.68 -10.00 12.61
C HIS A 100 -24.29 -8.85 11.66
N GLY A 101 -24.21 -9.11 10.35
CA GLY A 101 -23.73 -8.15 9.36
C GLY A 101 -22.21 -8.11 9.25
N THR A 102 -21.72 -7.44 8.22
CA THR A 102 -20.30 -7.41 7.81
C THR A 102 -19.52 -6.27 8.45
N GLU A 103 -20.19 -5.24 8.98
CA GLU A 103 -19.57 -3.98 9.39
C GLU A 103 -18.47 -4.15 10.44
N THR A 104 -18.73 -4.95 11.47
CA THR A 104 -17.76 -5.21 12.55
C THR A 104 -16.50 -5.89 12.01
N LEU A 105 -16.68 -6.89 11.13
CA LEU A 105 -15.59 -7.63 10.49
C LEU A 105 -14.78 -6.74 9.55
N SER A 106 -15.44 -5.89 8.78
CA SER A 106 -14.79 -4.92 7.91
C SER A 106 -13.96 -3.91 8.71
N LYS A 107 -14.56 -3.25 9.69
CA LYS A 107 -13.90 -2.21 10.49
C LYS A 107 -12.70 -2.71 11.28
N CYS A 108 -12.75 -3.93 11.82
CA CYS A 108 -11.63 -4.46 12.59
C CYS A 108 -10.40 -4.75 11.70
N VAL A 109 -10.60 -5.19 10.46
CA VAL A 109 -9.53 -5.39 9.48
C VAL A 109 -8.97 -4.05 9.00
N GLN A 110 -9.84 -3.10 8.64
CA GLN A 110 -9.42 -1.76 8.21
C GLN A 110 -8.52 -1.09 9.27
N LYS A 111 -8.90 -1.15 10.54
CA LYS A 111 -8.08 -0.65 11.66
C LYS A 111 -6.73 -1.37 11.76
N THR A 112 -6.69 -2.66 11.50
CA THR A 112 -5.45 -3.44 11.57
C THR A 112 -4.53 -3.12 10.40
N ILE A 113 -5.08 -2.96 9.20
CA ILE A 113 -4.31 -2.51 8.03
C ILE A 113 -3.69 -1.13 8.28
N ASN A 114 -4.45 -0.17 8.80
CA ASN A 114 -3.90 1.15 9.14
C ASN A 114 -2.73 1.06 10.13
N LYS A 115 -2.84 0.22 11.18
CA LYS A 115 -1.73 -0.01 12.11
C LYS A 115 -0.52 -0.68 11.45
N ILE A 116 -0.74 -1.53 10.46
CA ILE A 116 0.35 -2.12 9.66
C ILE A 116 1.04 -1.02 8.85
N LEU A 117 0.28 -0.19 8.14
CA LEU A 117 0.83 0.91 7.33
C LEU A 117 1.64 1.90 8.18
N GLU A 118 1.13 2.30 9.34
CA GLU A 118 1.86 3.14 10.30
C GLU A 118 3.16 2.48 10.76
N SER A 119 3.12 1.19 11.10
CA SER A 119 4.30 0.44 11.54
C SER A 119 5.35 0.31 10.44
N LEU A 120 4.93 0.12 9.18
CA LEU A 120 5.81 0.04 8.01
C LEU A 120 6.56 1.35 7.81
N ILE A 121 5.87 2.48 7.89
CA ILE A 121 6.49 3.82 7.80
C ILE A 121 7.50 4.03 8.94
N VAL A 122 7.14 3.69 10.18
CA VAL A 122 8.05 3.81 11.33
C VAL A 122 9.30 2.94 11.16
N LYS A 123 9.16 1.73 10.61
CA LYS A 123 10.32 0.86 10.31
C LYS A 123 11.24 1.47 9.27
N THR A 124 10.68 2.06 8.22
CA THR A 124 11.45 2.73 7.17
C THR A 124 12.19 3.96 7.69
N GLN A 125 11.61 4.72 8.60
CA GLN A 125 12.27 5.84 9.26
C GLN A 125 13.47 5.40 10.13
N LYS A 126 13.38 4.22 10.76
CA LYS A 126 14.40 3.67 11.66
C LYS A 126 15.47 2.85 10.93
N ALA A 127 15.21 2.42 9.69
CA ALA A 127 16.19 1.65 8.95
C ALA A 127 17.49 2.46 8.79
N PRO A 128 18.65 1.91 9.14
CA PRO A 128 19.92 2.60 8.92
C PRO A 128 20.03 2.90 7.43
N LYS A 129 20.43 4.13 7.08
CA LYS A 129 20.61 4.65 5.72
C LYS A 129 21.72 3.92 4.92
N ILE A 130 21.85 2.61 5.07
CA ILE A 130 22.97 1.80 4.56
C ILE A 130 22.73 1.36 3.11
N ALA A 131 21.49 1.32 2.64
CA ALA A 131 21.16 0.75 1.33
C ALA A 131 21.17 1.75 0.16
N SER A 132 21.09 3.04 0.38
CA SER A 132 21.32 4.03 -0.69
C SER A 132 22.72 4.59 -0.53
N GLY A 133 23.61 4.38 -1.51
CA GLY A 133 25.03 4.81 -1.54
C GLY A 133 25.28 6.30 -1.28
N ARG A 134 24.80 6.80 -0.16
CA ARG A 134 24.99 8.18 0.28
C ARG A 134 26.43 8.33 0.78
N LYS A 135 27.34 8.70 -0.11
CA LYS A 135 28.56 9.40 0.30
C LYS A 135 28.12 10.60 1.13
N LYS A 136 28.62 10.68 2.38
CA LYS A 136 28.58 11.92 3.15
C LYS A 136 29.19 13.02 2.28
N VAL A 137 28.38 13.92 1.76
CA VAL A 137 28.87 15.19 1.25
C VAL A 137 29.41 15.90 2.50
N ASN A 138 30.72 16.17 2.53
CA ASN A 138 31.37 16.92 3.57
C ASN A 138 30.61 18.22 3.79
N ASP A 139 30.05 18.36 4.96
CA ASP A 139 29.39 19.55 5.48
C ASP A 139 30.49 20.63 5.63
N GLN A 140 30.64 21.46 4.59
CA GLN A 140 31.35 22.72 4.77
C GLN A 140 30.36 23.72 5.33
N THR A 141 30.41 23.89 6.65
CA THR A 141 29.74 24.96 7.38
C THR A 141 30.11 26.31 6.78
N VAL A 142 29.20 26.89 6.04
CA VAL A 142 29.17 28.32 5.73
C VAL A 142 27.95 28.91 6.42
N ASN A 143 28.22 29.64 7.51
CA ASN A 143 27.28 30.51 8.25
C ASN A 143 26.04 29.83 8.86
N GLY A 144 26.19 29.36 10.07
CA GLY A 144 25.24 29.20 11.17
C GLY A 144 23.80 29.67 10.99
N LYS A 145 22.97 28.99 10.20
CA LYS A 145 21.52 28.87 10.30
C LYS A 145 21.01 28.06 9.10
N THR A 146 20.69 26.84 9.33
CA THR A 146 19.44 26.16 8.90
C THR A 146 19.60 24.68 9.20
N LYS A 147 18.97 24.21 10.26
CA LYS A 147 18.57 22.82 10.33
C LYS A 147 17.57 22.62 9.19
N SER A 148 18.01 22.13 8.05
CA SER A 148 17.10 21.57 7.07
C SER A 148 16.27 20.52 7.79
N ALA A 149 14.97 20.71 7.90
CA ALA A 149 14.07 19.70 8.43
C ALA A 149 14.31 18.42 7.60
N GLU A 150 14.82 17.37 8.23
CA GLU A 150 15.03 16.12 7.56
C GLU A 150 13.63 15.59 7.21
N TRP A 151 13.32 15.47 5.90
CA TRP A 151 12.04 14.91 5.48
C TRP A 151 11.89 13.51 6.07
N MET A 152 10.74 13.25 6.67
CA MET A 152 10.40 11.94 7.23
C MET A 152 9.17 11.41 6.50
N PRO A 153 9.22 10.16 5.99
CA PRO A 153 8.07 9.56 5.33
C PRO A 153 6.88 9.45 6.28
N GLY A 154 5.70 9.72 5.76
CA GLY A 154 4.42 9.56 6.43
C GLY A 154 3.50 8.57 5.70
N VAL A 155 2.38 8.22 6.29
CA VAL A 155 1.37 7.38 5.63
C VAL A 155 0.74 8.10 4.43
N GLU A 156 0.75 9.42 4.44
CA GLU A 156 0.30 10.28 3.35
C GLU A 156 1.19 10.23 2.11
N ASP A 157 2.37 9.62 2.21
CA ASP A 157 3.26 9.37 1.07
C ASP A 157 2.98 8.00 0.40
N ILE A 158 2.01 7.24 0.91
CA ILE A 158 1.53 6.00 0.29
C ILE A 158 0.39 6.35 -0.67
N TYR A 159 0.59 6.12 -1.96
CA TYR A 159 -0.38 6.47 -3.01
C TYR A 159 -1.28 5.30 -3.42
N GLN A 160 -0.85 4.08 -3.19
CA GLN A 160 -1.59 2.89 -3.54
C GLN A 160 -1.40 1.78 -2.50
N VAL A 161 -2.49 1.11 -2.19
CA VAL A 161 -2.49 -0.16 -1.45
C VAL A 161 -3.07 -1.24 -2.36
N SER A 162 -2.26 -2.23 -2.70
CA SER A 162 -2.72 -3.44 -3.38
C SER A 162 -3.11 -4.48 -2.33
N LEU A 163 -4.32 -5.04 -2.44
CA LEU A 163 -4.85 -6.00 -1.48
C LEU A 163 -5.14 -7.33 -2.18
N VAL A 164 -4.55 -8.38 -1.66
CA VAL A 164 -4.82 -9.78 -2.02
C VAL A 164 -5.40 -10.50 -0.82
N GLY A 165 -6.13 -11.57 -1.06
CA GLY A 165 -6.70 -12.40 0.00
C GLY A 165 -7.61 -13.47 -0.56
N ASN A 166 -8.13 -14.29 0.34
CA ASN A 166 -9.20 -15.22 0.03
C ASN A 166 -10.47 -14.46 -0.38
N THR A 167 -11.27 -15.03 -1.27
CA THR A 167 -12.49 -14.41 -1.79
C THR A 167 -13.44 -13.93 -0.68
N CYS A 168 -13.66 -14.74 0.34
CA CYS A 168 -14.50 -14.35 1.48
C CYS A 168 -13.87 -13.18 2.26
N MET A 169 -12.55 -13.17 2.43
CA MET A 169 -11.86 -12.05 3.10
C MET A 169 -12.03 -10.74 2.33
N HIS A 170 -12.01 -10.78 0.99
CA HIS A 170 -12.34 -9.61 0.16
C HIS A 170 -13.77 -9.12 0.40
N HIS A 171 -14.75 -10.03 0.42
CA HIS A 171 -16.15 -9.67 0.69
C HIS A 171 -16.29 -9.03 2.07
N LEU A 172 -15.73 -9.65 3.11
CA LEU A 172 -15.81 -9.14 4.48
C LEU A 172 -15.07 -7.79 4.65
N PHE A 173 -13.94 -7.61 3.98
CA PHE A 173 -13.23 -6.33 3.98
C PHE A 173 -14.05 -5.22 3.33
N LEU A 174 -14.69 -5.50 2.19
CA LEU A 174 -15.53 -4.54 1.45
C LEU A 174 -16.90 -4.30 2.11
N GLY A 175 -17.25 -5.06 3.14
CA GLY A 175 -18.57 -4.99 3.76
C GLY A 175 -19.67 -5.66 2.94
N ILE A 176 -19.31 -6.54 2.00
CA ILE A 176 -20.26 -7.28 1.16
C ILE A 176 -20.67 -8.57 1.85
N SER A 177 -21.98 -8.88 1.82
CA SER A 177 -22.49 -10.12 2.37
C SER A 177 -21.87 -11.35 1.69
N PRO A 178 -21.34 -12.31 2.46
CA PRO A 178 -20.80 -13.55 1.92
C PRO A 178 -21.88 -14.60 1.58
N ALA A 179 -23.16 -14.25 1.58
CA ALA A 179 -24.27 -15.19 1.36
C ALA A 179 -24.10 -16.02 0.08
N SER A 180 -23.67 -15.37 -1.01
CA SER A 180 -23.44 -16.04 -2.30
C SER A 180 -22.25 -17.00 -2.29
N LEU A 181 -21.37 -16.92 -1.30
CA LEU A 181 -20.22 -17.82 -1.15
C LEU A 181 -20.56 -19.07 -0.33
N VAL A 182 -21.53 -19.01 0.59
CA VAL A 182 -21.89 -20.12 1.48
C VAL A 182 -23.10 -20.91 1.00
N HIS A 183 -23.82 -20.40 0.00
CA HIS A 183 -24.96 -21.08 -0.63
C HIS A 183 -24.65 -21.39 -2.10
N ALA A 184 -25.11 -22.55 -2.57
CA ALA A 184 -25.02 -22.91 -3.98
C ALA A 184 -25.65 -21.81 -4.86
N PRO A 185 -24.99 -21.42 -5.97
CA PRO A 185 -23.86 -22.04 -6.66
C PRO A 185 -22.46 -21.60 -6.19
N TYR A 186 -22.30 -21.01 -5.00
CA TYR A 186 -21.02 -20.55 -4.39
C TYR A 186 -20.29 -19.51 -5.24
N THR A 187 -21.05 -18.62 -5.84
CA THR A 187 -20.53 -17.60 -6.77
C THR A 187 -20.12 -16.32 -6.01
N PRO A 188 -18.90 -15.82 -6.19
CA PRO A 188 -18.50 -14.55 -5.61
C PRO A 188 -19.30 -13.39 -6.19
N ALA A 189 -19.69 -12.43 -5.36
CA ALA A 189 -20.32 -11.19 -5.83
C ALA A 189 -19.34 -10.32 -6.62
N ILE A 190 -18.03 -10.44 -6.33
CA ILE A 190 -16.96 -9.74 -7.02
C ILE A 190 -15.86 -10.75 -7.34
N SER A 191 -15.50 -10.85 -8.63
CA SER A 191 -14.41 -11.69 -9.13
C SER A 191 -13.34 -10.90 -9.88
N GLN A 192 -13.67 -9.69 -10.35
CA GLN A 192 -12.76 -8.83 -11.09
C GLN A 192 -11.89 -7.99 -10.15
N SER A 193 -10.80 -7.44 -10.68
CA SER A 193 -10.03 -6.42 -9.97
C SER A 193 -10.87 -5.16 -9.78
N LEU A 194 -10.70 -4.50 -8.64
CA LEU A 194 -11.37 -3.24 -8.33
C LEU A 194 -10.31 -2.20 -7.97
N THR A 195 -10.43 -1.03 -8.58
CA THR A 195 -9.70 0.18 -8.16
C THR A 195 -10.69 1.08 -7.43
N LEU A 196 -10.43 1.33 -6.16
CA LEU A 196 -11.31 2.03 -5.25
C LEU A 196 -10.55 3.18 -4.57
N ARG A 197 -11.26 4.20 -4.13
CA ARG A 197 -10.64 5.24 -3.30
C ARG A 197 -10.40 4.69 -1.90
N ALA A 198 -9.16 4.73 -1.43
CA ALA A 198 -8.79 4.13 -0.12
C ALA A 198 -9.55 4.74 1.06
N ALA A 199 -9.80 6.06 1.03
CA ALA A 199 -10.53 6.78 2.07
C ALA A 199 -11.97 6.26 2.28
N ASP A 200 -12.65 5.83 1.21
CA ASP A 200 -14.03 5.33 1.27
C ASP A 200 -14.14 3.99 2.03
N TYR A 201 -13.01 3.29 2.12
CA TYR A 201 -12.88 2.02 2.84
C TYR A 201 -12.09 2.16 4.16
N GLY A 202 -11.98 3.39 4.68
CA GLY A 202 -11.32 3.66 5.95
C GLY A 202 -9.83 3.34 6.00
N ILE A 203 -9.16 3.31 4.85
CA ILE A 203 -7.71 3.13 4.74
C ILE A 203 -7.05 4.51 4.68
N HIS A 204 -6.20 4.78 5.66
CA HIS A 204 -5.55 6.07 5.86
C HIS A 204 -4.20 6.09 5.15
N ILE A 205 -4.18 6.65 3.96
CA ILE A 205 -3.01 6.89 3.11
C ILE A 205 -3.15 8.28 2.47
N HIS A 206 -2.45 8.57 1.38
CA HIS A 206 -2.64 9.81 0.64
C HIS A 206 -4.13 10.11 0.40
N PRO A 207 -4.62 11.35 0.53
CA PRO A 207 -6.06 11.69 0.41
C PRO A 207 -6.71 11.25 -0.90
N LYS A 208 -5.93 11.20 -2.01
CA LYS A 208 -6.34 10.65 -3.31
C LYS A 208 -5.83 9.22 -3.53
N GLY A 209 -5.33 8.58 -2.50
CA GLY A 209 -4.73 7.25 -2.58
C GLY A 209 -5.74 6.18 -2.98
N GLN A 210 -5.25 5.20 -3.73
CA GLN A 210 -6.06 4.13 -4.30
C GLN A 210 -5.88 2.82 -3.57
N LEU A 211 -6.96 2.07 -3.50
CA LEU A 211 -7.00 0.69 -3.04
C LEU A 211 -7.28 -0.20 -4.25
N LEU A 212 -6.31 -1.01 -4.62
CA LEU A 212 -6.40 -1.98 -5.69
C LEU A 212 -6.67 -3.37 -5.10
N LEU A 213 -7.87 -3.90 -5.30
CA LEU A 213 -8.15 -5.30 -4.99
C LEU A 213 -7.85 -6.14 -6.23
N LEU A 214 -7.04 -7.17 -6.03
CA LEU A 214 -6.71 -8.09 -7.12
C LEU A 214 -7.86 -9.09 -7.35
N PRO A 215 -7.99 -9.62 -8.59
CA PRO A 215 -9.12 -10.46 -8.95
C PRO A 215 -9.11 -11.78 -8.20
N ASN A 216 -10.28 -12.33 -7.94
CA ASN A 216 -10.45 -13.66 -7.38
C ASN A 216 -10.71 -14.68 -8.48
N ILE A 217 -10.16 -15.91 -8.35
CA ILE A 217 -10.30 -16.96 -9.36
C ILE A 217 -11.64 -17.68 -9.22
N ALA A 218 -12.04 -17.98 -7.98
CA ALA A 218 -13.25 -18.74 -7.68
C ALA A 218 -13.77 -18.44 -6.27
N GLY A 219 -14.91 -19.00 -5.90
CA GLY A 219 -15.58 -18.76 -4.63
C GLY A 219 -14.71 -18.88 -3.37
N TYR A 220 -13.72 -19.77 -3.39
CA TYR A 220 -12.79 -19.99 -2.27
C TYR A 220 -11.30 -19.84 -2.66
N ILE A 221 -11.01 -19.62 -3.94
CA ILE A 221 -9.65 -19.45 -4.45
C ILE A 221 -9.42 -17.96 -4.74
N GLY A 222 -8.72 -17.32 -3.83
CA GLY A 222 -8.37 -15.91 -3.93
C GLY A 222 -7.08 -15.63 -4.70
N ALA A 223 -6.80 -14.37 -4.91
CA ALA A 223 -5.61 -13.88 -5.61
C ALA A 223 -4.29 -14.34 -4.96
N CYS A 224 -4.26 -14.66 -3.68
CA CYS A 224 -3.07 -15.15 -2.98
C CYS A 224 -2.48 -16.42 -3.60
N LEU A 225 -3.28 -17.28 -4.24
CA LEU A 225 -2.78 -18.48 -4.93
C LEU A 225 -2.17 -18.16 -6.32
N LEU A 226 -2.62 -17.11 -6.99
CA LEU A 226 -2.08 -16.72 -8.30
C LEU A 226 -0.63 -16.25 -8.24
N TYR A 227 -0.24 -15.62 -7.12
CA TYR A 227 1.07 -14.98 -6.99
C TYR A 227 2.10 -15.84 -6.24
N THR A 228 1.69 -16.96 -5.63
CA THR A 228 2.63 -17.88 -4.98
C THR A 228 3.11 -19.00 -5.90
N SER A 229 2.40 -19.30 -7.00
CA SER A 229 2.81 -20.32 -7.96
C SER A 229 3.96 -19.88 -8.86
N ASP A 230 4.08 -18.58 -9.16
CA ASP A 230 5.17 -18.05 -10.00
C ASP A 230 6.50 -17.85 -9.24
N ALA A 231 6.49 -17.98 -7.91
CA ALA A 231 7.70 -17.86 -7.09
C ALA A 231 8.40 -19.22 -6.84
N ALA A 232 7.91 -20.32 -7.42
CA ALA A 232 8.39 -21.67 -7.18
C ALA A 232 9.10 -22.33 -8.38
N ASP A 233 9.35 -21.55 -9.48
CA ASP A 233 10.14 -22.01 -10.65
C ASP A 233 11.52 -21.34 -10.69
#